data_e275b655e04434987c471d0bea25ff11
#
_entry.id   e275b655e04434987c471d0bea25ff11
#
_cell.length_a   1.000
_cell.length_b   1.000
_cell.length_c   1.000
_cell.angle_alpha   90.00
_cell.angle_beta   90.00
_cell.angle_gamma   90.00
#
_symmetry.space_group_name_H-M   'P 1'
#
loop_
_entity.id
_entity.type
_entity.pdbx_description
1 polymer ?
#
loop_
_entity_poly.entity_id
_entity_poly.type
_entity_poly.pdbx_seq_one_letter_code
_entity_poly.pdbx_strand_id
1 'polypeptide(L)'
;MATNAVRHHDLHAFLQQPAAANQSLVVLNSESCGAPLLEKLWDASDYVCCADGGANRAHDLLGADRPPDAVVGDLDSARADVLAAYEENGCAVHRVEDQDANDLSKALAHVGRRWDAAGVSDGVVRVAGAFGDRFDHELAAVDALYRFGAQRPRARCVLHGDRAAAMLLGAGAHEIRVRRDVEGPHCGLIPVGGAVRRVTTQGLAWNLCGQRLAFGELVSSSNLLQDDLVSIETSDPVLWTVEVELG
;
A
#
# COMPACT_ATOMS: atom_id res chain seq x y z
N MET A 1 -16.23 10.81 -26.90
CA MET A 1 -16.18 9.90 -25.75
C MET A 1 -14.70 9.64 -25.50
N ALA A 2 -14.14 10.11 -24.40
CA ALA A 2 -12.75 9.81 -24.07
C ALA A 2 -12.66 8.31 -23.80
N THR A 3 -11.88 7.57 -24.58
CA THR A 3 -11.52 6.20 -24.29
C THR A 3 -10.74 6.24 -22.98
N ASN A 4 -11.38 5.82 -21.86
CA ASN A 4 -10.67 5.63 -20.61
C ASN A 4 -9.61 4.55 -20.86
N ALA A 5 -8.35 4.95 -20.85
CA ALA A 5 -7.25 4.02 -20.98
C ALA A 5 -7.32 2.99 -19.83
N VAL A 6 -7.15 1.71 -20.14
CA VAL A 6 -7.09 0.65 -19.15
C VAL A 6 -5.85 0.86 -18.27
N ARG A 7 -6.02 0.80 -16.96
CA ARG A 7 -4.91 0.88 -16.00
C ARG A 7 -4.44 -0.53 -15.67
N HIS A 8 -3.15 -0.80 -15.86
CA HIS A 8 -2.55 -2.10 -15.59
C HIS A 8 -1.88 -2.09 -14.22
N HIS A 9 -2.10 -3.16 -13.45
CA HIS A 9 -1.55 -3.34 -12.12
C HIS A 9 -0.87 -4.70 -12.02
N ASP A 10 0.26 -4.73 -11.34
CA ASP A 10 0.97 -5.91 -10.87
C ASP A 10 1.52 -5.56 -9.48
N LEU A 11 0.82 -6.04 -8.43
CA LEU A 11 1.12 -5.64 -7.05
C LEU A 11 2.46 -6.19 -6.60
N HIS A 12 2.86 -7.34 -7.11
CA HIS A 12 4.05 -8.08 -6.70
C HIS A 12 5.11 -8.20 -7.81
N ALA A 13 5.08 -7.31 -8.83
CA ALA A 13 6.10 -7.27 -9.89
C ALA A 13 7.53 -7.16 -9.34
N PHE A 14 7.69 -6.52 -8.17
CA PHE A 14 8.98 -6.33 -7.52
C PHE A 14 9.69 -7.62 -7.11
N LEU A 15 8.96 -8.73 -6.94
CA LEU A 15 9.55 -10.02 -6.57
C LEU A 15 10.38 -10.67 -7.69
N GLN A 16 10.20 -10.23 -8.93
CA GLN A 16 10.86 -10.80 -10.11
C GLN A 16 11.77 -9.82 -10.86
N GLN A 17 11.77 -8.55 -10.47
CA GLN A 17 12.54 -7.51 -11.14
C GLN A 17 13.38 -6.74 -10.12
N PRO A 18 14.61 -6.31 -10.47
CA PRO A 18 15.36 -5.40 -9.62
C PRO A 18 14.54 -4.13 -9.40
N ALA A 19 14.81 -3.43 -8.30
CA ALA A 19 14.10 -2.21 -7.94
C ALA A 19 14.01 -1.26 -9.14
N ALA A 20 12.81 -1.09 -9.68
CA ALA A 20 12.58 -0.08 -10.70
C ALA A 20 12.64 1.30 -10.03
N ALA A 21 13.01 2.33 -10.78
CA ALA A 21 13.03 3.69 -10.26
C ALA A 21 11.65 4.12 -9.73
N ASN A 22 11.64 4.99 -8.71
CA ASN A 22 10.44 5.55 -8.10
C ASN A 22 9.58 4.52 -7.31
N GLN A 23 10.25 3.57 -6.69
CA GLN A 23 9.65 2.59 -5.77
C GLN A 23 9.97 2.99 -4.34
N SER A 24 8.99 3.49 -3.60
CA SER A 24 9.19 3.88 -2.20
C SER A 24 8.52 2.89 -1.25
N LEU A 25 9.11 2.72 -0.06
CA LEU A 25 8.54 1.95 1.04
C LEU A 25 8.24 2.89 2.22
N VAL A 26 7.08 2.71 2.83
CA VAL A 26 6.76 3.26 4.15
C VAL A 26 6.62 2.09 5.12
N VAL A 27 7.34 2.13 6.24
CA VAL A 27 7.27 1.11 7.30
C VAL A 27 6.48 1.66 8.47
N LEU A 28 5.42 0.96 8.86
CA LEU A 28 4.60 1.28 10.02
C LEU A 28 5.07 0.54 11.27
N ASN A 29 4.69 1.07 12.43
CA ASN A 29 4.90 0.42 13.73
C ASN A 29 3.86 -0.69 13.95
N SER A 30 4.06 -1.85 13.33
CA SER A 30 3.13 -2.98 13.36
C SER A 30 3.85 -4.26 13.74
N GLU A 31 3.33 -4.97 14.74
CA GLU A 31 3.85 -6.29 15.14
C GLU A 31 3.54 -7.38 14.12
N SER A 32 2.50 -7.19 13.31
CA SER A 32 2.08 -8.11 12.26
C SER A 32 2.87 -8.00 10.96
N CYS A 33 3.87 -7.12 10.87
CA CYS A 33 4.82 -7.10 9.76
C CYS A 33 6.02 -8.00 10.08
N GLY A 34 6.13 -9.17 9.45
CA GLY A 34 7.24 -10.10 9.62
C GLY A 34 8.50 -9.69 8.83
N ALA A 35 9.67 -10.20 9.26
CA ALA A 35 10.94 -9.94 8.59
C ALA A 35 10.94 -10.35 7.11
N PRO A 36 10.41 -11.52 6.69
CA PRO A 36 10.44 -11.93 5.29
C PRO A 36 9.72 -10.96 4.34
N LEU A 37 8.57 -10.42 4.77
CA LEU A 37 7.85 -9.41 4.00
C LEU A 37 8.65 -8.10 3.95
N LEU A 38 9.12 -7.63 5.12
CA LEU A 38 9.83 -6.37 5.22
C LEU A 38 11.12 -6.37 4.39
N GLU A 39 11.92 -7.44 4.44
CA GLU A 39 13.15 -7.60 3.64
C GLU A 39 12.87 -7.49 2.14
N LYS A 40 11.86 -8.22 1.64
CA LYS A 40 11.49 -8.21 0.22
C LYS A 40 11.04 -6.83 -0.24
N LEU A 41 10.22 -6.14 0.56
CA LEU A 41 9.76 -4.78 0.25
C LEU A 41 10.91 -3.76 0.30
N TRP A 42 11.81 -3.92 1.25
CA TRP A 42 12.98 -3.05 1.42
C TRP A 42 13.92 -3.14 0.23
N ASP A 43 14.30 -4.38 -0.16
CA ASP A 43 15.21 -4.64 -1.29
C ASP A 43 14.63 -4.20 -2.64
N ALA A 44 13.30 -4.15 -2.73
CA ALA A 44 12.59 -3.70 -3.92
C ALA A 44 12.38 -2.17 -4.00
N SER A 45 12.84 -1.43 -3.01
CA SER A 45 12.60 0.02 -2.91
C SER A 45 13.86 0.83 -3.12
N ASP A 46 13.76 1.93 -3.84
CA ASP A 46 14.84 2.91 -4.04
C ASP A 46 14.81 4.04 -2.99
N TYR A 47 13.79 4.04 -2.14
CA TYR A 47 13.64 4.95 -1.02
C TYR A 47 12.80 4.33 0.10
N VAL A 48 13.34 4.33 1.31
CA VAL A 48 12.66 3.79 2.49
C VAL A 48 12.41 4.88 3.53
N CYS A 49 11.17 5.01 3.97
CA CYS A 49 10.73 5.94 5.00
C CYS A 49 10.04 5.17 6.14
N CYS A 50 10.54 5.30 7.36
CA CYS A 50 9.84 4.79 8.53
C CYS A 50 8.89 5.84 9.10
N ALA A 51 7.64 5.46 9.37
CA ALA A 51 6.66 6.31 10.01
C ALA A 51 6.78 6.16 11.53
N ASP A 52 7.35 7.17 12.20
CA ASP A 52 7.59 7.24 13.63
C ASP A 52 8.14 5.92 14.21
N GLY A 53 7.40 5.25 15.10
CA GLY A 53 7.77 3.96 15.71
C GLY A 53 8.01 2.82 14.71
N GLY A 54 7.68 2.99 13.42
CA GLY A 54 8.09 2.09 12.35
C GLY A 54 9.62 1.94 12.24
N ALA A 55 10.37 2.95 12.71
CA ALA A 55 11.83 2.88 12.86
C ALA A 55 12.27 1.77 13.82
N ASN A 56 11.55 1.61 14.96
CA ASN A 56 11.83 0.55 15.92
C ASN A 56 11.61 -0.82 15.29
N ARG A 57 10.49 -0.96 14.57
CA ARG A 57 10.16 -2.22 13.91
C ARG A 57 11.20 -2.62 12.87
N ALA A 58 11.62 -1.67 12.02
CA ALA A 58 12.67 -1.90 11.05
C ALA A 58 14.00 -2.29 11.71
N HIS A 59 14.39 -1.58 12.77
CA HIS A 59 15.61 -1.85 13.52
C HIS A 59 15.59 -3.26 14.17
N ASP A 60 14.47 -3.62 14.80
CA ASP A 60 14.36 -4.91 15.51
C ASP A 60 14.35 -6.11 14.56
N LEU A 61 13.89 -5.93 13.31
CA LEU A 61 13.82 -6.98 12.30
C LEU A 61 15.06 -7.03 11.39
N LEU A 62 15.64 -5.89 11.02
CA LEU A 62 16.68 -5.79 10.00
C LEU A 62 18.05 -5.35 10.55
N GLY A 63 18.08 -4.84 11.79
CA GLY A 63 19.30 -4.35 12.47
C GLY A 63 19.65 -2.89 12.13
N ALA A 64 20.64 -2.36 12.85
CA ALA A 64 21.11 -0.99 12.70
C ALA A 64 21.89 -0.76 11.40
N ASP A 65 22.45 -1.82 10.82
CA ASP A 65 23.27 -1.76 9.59
C ASP A 65 22.44 -1.54 8.32
N ARG A 66 21.11 -1.56 8.45
CA ARG A 66 20.16 -1.26 7.36
C ARG A 66 19.29 -0.04 7.72
N PRO A 67 19.87 1.17 7.74
CA PRO A 67 19.11 2.38 8.04
C PRO A 67 18.11 2.68 6.91
N PRO A 68 16.90 3.22 7.23
CA PRO A 68 16.04 3.83 6.22
C PRO A 68 16.66 5.13 5.70
N ASP A 69 16.18 5.64 4.56
CA ASP A 69 16.56 6.97 4.08
C ASP A 69 16.00 8.08 4.99
N ALA A 70 14.79 7.86 5.55
CA ALA A 70 14.19 8.82 6.47
C ALA A 70 13.34 8.17 7.57
N VAL A 71 13.24 8.85 8.72
CA VAL A 71 12.21 8.64 9.75
C VAL A 71 11.37 9.90 9.82
N VAL A 72 10.02 9.76 9.76
CA VAL A 72 9.08 10.89 9.69
C VAL A 72 7.94 10.68 10.68
N GLY A 73 7.68 11.64 11.57
CA GLY A 73 6.61 11.59 12.56
C GLY A 73 6.76 12.69 13.60
N ASP A 74 5.95 12.67 14.67
CA ASP A 74 6.21 13.52 15.85
C ASP A 74 7.30 12.93 16.75
N LEU A 75 7.72 11.70 16.49
CA LEU A 75 8.82 10.94 17.11
C LEU A 75 8.57 10.67 18.60
N ASP A 76 7.31 10.51 18.98
CA ASP A 76 6.93 10.17 20.36
C ASP A 76 6.99 8.64 20.62
N SER A 77 6.86 7.84 19.57
CA SER A 77 6.95 6.38 19.63
C SER A 77 8.32 5.84 19.19
N ALA A 78 9.13 6.62 18.50
CA ALA A 78 10.46 6.20 18.05
C ALA A 78 11.47 6.20 19.22
N ARG A 79 12.17 5.08 19.41
CA ARG A 79 13.21 4.95 20.46
C ARG A 79 14.41 5.85 20.16
N ALA A 80 14.89 6.58 21.16
CA ALA A 80 16.02 7.51 21.02
C ALA A 80 17.32 6.81 20.58
N ASP A 81 17.57 5.58 21.08
CA ASP A 81 18.74 4.78 20.70
C ASP A 81 18.69 4.34 19.24
N VAL A 82 17.50 4.01 18.73
CA VAL A 82 17.28 3.64 17.33
C VAL A 82 17.48 4.84 16.41
N LEU A 83 16.90 6.01 16.77
CA LEU A 83 17.08 7.24 16.01
C LEU A 83 18.55 7.63 15.92
N ALA A 84 19.28 7.61 17.06
CA ALA A 84 20.70 7.93 17.08
C ALA A 84 21.52 6.99 16.18
N ALA A 85 21.28 5.68 16.27
CA ALA A 85 21.97 4.67 15.45
C ALA A 85 21.69 4.89 13.94
N TYR A 86 20.48 5.25 13.56
CA TYR A 86 20.11 5.50 12.18
C TYR A 86 20.70 6.82 11.65
N GLU A 87 20.70 7.90 12.46
CA GLU A 87 21.34 9.17 12.09
C GLU A 87 22.85 9.03 11.88
N GLU A 88 23.55 8.25 12.75
CA GLU A 88 24.97 7.92 12.59
C GLU A 88 25.26 7.18 11.25
N ASN A 89 24.29 6.42 10.76
CA ASN A 89 24.35 5.71 9.48
C ASN A 89 23.71 6.47 8.30
N GLY A 90 23.46 7.78 8.44
CA GLY A 90 23.03 8.67 7.36
C GLY A 90 21.52 8.80 7.12
N CYS A 91 20.68 8.25 7.99
CA CYS A 91 19.23 8.44 7.93
C CYS A 91 18.84 9.89 8.27
N ALA A 92 17.93 10.46 7.52
CA ALA A 92 17.36 11.77 7.80
C ALA A 92 16.16 11.67 8.76
N VAL A 93 16.19 12.39 9.90
CA VAL A 93 15.09 12.40 10.85
C VAL A 93 14.28 13.69 10.71
N HIS A 94 12.98 13.55 10.40
CA HIS A 94 12.07 14.66 10.15
C HIS A 94 10.94 14.68 11.17
N ARG A 95 11.02 15.62 12.13
CA ARG A 95 9.93 15.85 13.08
C ARG A 95 8.78 16.62 12.42
N VAL A 96 7.57 16.09 12.51
CA VAL A 96 6.33 16.70 11.99
C VAL A 96 5.29 16.70 13.10
N GLU A 97 5.04 17.88 13.69
CA GLU A 97 4.17 18.06 14.86
C GLU A 97 2.66 18.21 14.51
N ASP A 98 2.27 17.91 13.27
CA ASP A 98 0.86 17.96 12.84
C ASP A 98 0.04 16.88 13.57
N GLN A 99 -0.85 17.31 14.47
CA GLN A 99 -1.72 16.46 15.26
C GLN A 99 -2.98 16.02 14.50
N ASP A 100 -3.30 16.67 13.38
CA ASP A 100 -4.46 16.31 12.52
C ASP A 100 -4.11 15.23 11.50
N ALA A 101 -2.83 14.90 11.34
CA ALA A 101 -2.33 13.86 10.45
C ALA A 101 -1.73 12.68 11.24
N ASN A 102 -2.16 11.46 10.93
CA ASN A 102 -1.49 10.26 11.45
C ASN A 102 -0.11 10.05 10.79
N ASP A 103 0.73 9.20 11.37
CA ASP A 103 2.11 9.00 10.91
C ASP A 103 2.22 8.48 9.50
N LEU A 104 1.30 7.58 9.08
CA LEU A 104 1.24 7.15 7.68
C LEU A 104 0.99 8.33 6.73
N SER A 105 0.06 9.22 7.07
CA SER A 105 -0.23 10.41 6.26
C SER A 105 0.96 11.36 6.18
N LYS A 106 1.69 11.56 7.31
CA LYS A 106 2.93 12.34 7.36
C LYS A 106 4.01 11.74 6.46
N ALA A 107 4.22 10.41 6.54
CA ALA A 107 5.20 9.68 5.74
C ALA A 107 4.84 9.69 4.23
N LEU A 108 3.59 9.45 3.87
CA LEU A 108 3.13 9.53 2.48
C LEU A 108 3.27 10.93 1.89
N ALA A 109 2.99 11.97 2.69
CA ALA A 109 3.22 13.36 2.28
C ALA A 109 4.70 13.65 2.06
N HIS A 110 5.59 13.09 2.90
CA HIS A 110 7.04 13.20 2.73
C HIS A 110 7.51 12.53 1.42
N VAL A 111 7.12 11.28 1.17
CA VAL A 111 7.40 10.58 -0.10
C VAL A 111 6.88 11.39 -1.29
N GLY A 112 5.66 11.93 -1.18
CA GLY A 112 5.05 12.76 -2.20
C GLY A 112 5.86 14.01 -2.52
N ARG A 113 6.36 14.75 -1.52
CA ARG A 113 7.23 15.92 -1.74
C ARG A 113 8.55 15.55 -2.42
N ARG A 114 9.15 14.40 -2.03
CA ARG A 114 10.35 13.88 -2.70
C ARG A 114 10.08 13.62 -4.19
N TRP A 115 8.94 12.99 -4.52
CA TRP A 115 8.54 12.77 -5.91
C TRP A 115 8.30 14.06 -6.69
N ASP A 116 7.66 15.06 -6.07
CA ASP A 116 7.46 16.38 -6.70
C ASP A 116 8.79 17.05 -7.05
N ALA A 117 9.76 17.00 -6.12
CA ALA A 117 11.11 17.55 -6.35
C ALA A 117 11.88 16.82 -7.46
N ALA A 118 11.59 15.52 -7.66
CA ALA A 118 12.20 14.70 -8.71
C ALA A 118 11.38 14.67 -10.01
N GLY A 119 10.23 15.34 -10.09
CA GLY A 119 9.34 15.33 -11.26
C GLY A 119 8.62 13.99 -11.50
N VAL A 120 8.50 13.15 -10.46
CA VAL A 120 7.86 11.82 -10.52
C VAL A 120 6.35 11.95 -10.34
N SER A 121 5.58 11.48 -11.31
CA SER A 121 4.11 11.53 -11.26
C SER A 121 3.42 10.17 -11.13
N ASP A 122 4.13 9.08 -11.41
CA ASP A 122 3.60 7.71 -11.53
C ASP A 122 4.36 6.70 -10.67
N GLY A 123 4.99 7.17 -9.60
CA GLY A 123 5.69 6.34 -8.62
C GLY A 123 4.78 5.32 -7.93
N VAL A 124 5.40 4.34 -7.30
CA VAL A 124 4.73 3.35 -6.46
C VAL A 124 5.23 3.50 -5.02
N VAL A 125 4.33 3.64 -4.07
CA VAL A 125 4.64 3.53 -2.65
C VAL A 125 3.98 2.29 -2.07
N ARG A 126 4.77 1.48 -1.38
CA ARG A 126 4.30 0.33 -0.61
C ARG A 126 4.30 0.69 0.87
N VAL A 127 3.31 0.22 1.60
CA VAL A 127 3.19 0.44 3.04
C VAL A 127 3.25 -0.91 3.73
N ALA A 128 4.30 -1.17 4.49
CA ALA A 128 4.46 -2.40 5.26
C ALA A 128 3.81 -2.25 6.64
N GLY A 129 3.11 -3.29 7.11
CA GLY A 129 2.45 -3.31 8.41
C GLY A 129 1.10 -2.60 8.47
N ALA A 130 0.38 -2.56 7.34
CA ALA A 130 -0.91 -1.87 7.26
C ALA A 130 -2.09 -2.67 7.82
N PHE A 131 -1.92 -3.97 8.04
CA PHE A 131 -2.99 -4.89 8.48
C PHE A 131 -2.50 -5.82 9.59
N GLY A 132 -3.41 -6.25 10.47
CA GLY A 132 -3.17 -7.29 11.46
C GLY A 132 -3.03 -6.82 12.90
N ASP A 133 -3.11 -5.52 13.17
CA ASP A 133 -3.04 -4.95 14.51
C ASP A 133 -4.38 -4.30 14.94
N ARG A 134 -4.33 -3.02 15.29
CA ARG A 134 -5.51 -2.27 15.69
C ARG A 134 -6.41 -1.97 14.49
N PHE A 135 -7.68 -2.31 14.60
CA PHE A 135 -8.68 -2.11 13.55
C PHE A 135 -8.84 -0.63 13.12
N ASP A 136 -8.75 0.31 14.07
CA ASP A 136 -8.79 1.74 13.75
C ASP A 136 -7.59 2.20 12.92
N HIS A 137 -6.39 1.62 13.14
CA HIS A 137 -5.21 1.87 12.32
C HIS A 137 -5.35 1.28 10.91
N GLU A 138 -5.95 0.10 10.78
CA GLU A 138 -6.25 -0.48 9.48
C GLU A 138 -7.20 0.41 8.67
N LEU A 139 -8.27 0.91 9.29
CA LEU A 139 -9.18 1.85 8.65
C LEU A 139 -8.51 3.18 8.30
N ALA A 140 -7.63 3.68 9.16
CA ALA A 140 -6.84 4.88 8.88
C ALA A 140 -5.86 4.67 7.70
N ALA A 141 -5.28 3.46 7.56
CA ALA A 141 -4.46 3.11 6.40
C ALA A 141 -5.29 3.08 5.11
N VAL A 142 -6.51 2.54 5.17
CA VAL A 142 -7.43 2.57 4.02
C VAL A 142 -7.86 4.01 3.67
N ASP A 143 -8.17 4.87 4.67
CA ASP A 143 -8.45 6.29 4.43
C ASP A 143 -7.28 7.00 3.73
N ALA A 144 -6.04 6.67 4.14
CA ALA A 144 -4.84 7.21 3.51
C ALA A 144 -4.74 6.87 2.02
N LEU A 145 -5.21 5.69 1.56
CA LEU A 145 -5.30 5.35 0.14
C LEU A 145 -6.21 6.31 -0.63
N TYR A 146 -7.37 6.65 -0.06
CA TYR A 146 -8.31 7.59 -0.70
C TYR A 146 -7.70 8.99 -0.81
N ARG A 147 -7.09 9.50 0.26
CA ARG A 147 -6.41 10.81 0.27
C ARG A 147 -5.26 10.84 -0.72
N PHE A 148 -4.41 9.81 -0.71
CA PHE A 148 -3.26 9.69 -1.62
C PHE A 148 -3.71 9.62 -3.08
N GLY A 149 -4.71 8.78 -3.40
CA GLY A 149 -5.26 8.65 -4.75
C GLY A 149 -5.89 9.92 -5.29
N ALA A 150 -6.56 10.71 -4.42
CA ALA A 150 -7.12 12.01 -4.79
C ALA A 150 -6.03 13.05 -5.12
N GLN A 151 -4.93 13.06 -4.35
CA GLN A 151 -3.80 13.97 -4.55
C GLN A 151 -2.89 13.55 -5.70
N ARG A 152 -2.73 12.24 -5.93
CA ARG A 152 -1.79 11.63 -6.88
C ARG A 152 -2.42 10.55 -7.75
N PRO A 153 -3.34 10.93 -8.66
CA PRO A 153 -4.18 9.96 -9.40
C PRO A 153 -3.41 9.07 -10.37
N ARG A 154 -2.14 9.38 -10.66
CA ARG A 154 -1.26 8.59 -11.53
C ARG A 154 -0.33 7.68 -10.74
N ALA A 155 -0.02 8.02 -9.48
CA ALA A 155 0.80 7.20 -8.60
C ALA A 155 -0.02 6.05 -8.00
N ARG A 156 0.67 5.06 -7.46
CA ARG A 156 0.06 3.90 -6.80
C ARG A 156 0.50 3.82 -5.35
N CYS A 157 -0.44 3.52 -4.48
CA CYS A 157 -0.17 3.16 -3.09
C CYS A 157 -0.72 1.75 -2.85
N VAL A 158 0.13 0.85 -2.32
CA VAL A 158 -0.25 -0.52 -2.01
C VAL A 158 0.01 -0.77 -0.53
N LEU A 159 -1.02 -1.16 0.19
CA LEU A 159 -0.93 -1.57 1.59
C LEU A 159 -0.56 -3.04 1.66
N HIS A 160 0.39 -3.40 2.52
CA HIS A 160 0.80 -4.77 2.78
C HIS A 160 0.71 -5.11 4.27
N GLY A 161 0.12 -6.26 4.56
CA GLY A 161 0.29 -7.03 5.79
C GLY A 161 0.87 -8.38 5.45
N ASP A 162 1.15 -9.22 6.45
CA ASP A 162 1.78 -10.53 6.23
C ASP A 162 0.94 -11.47 5.34
N ARG A 163 -0.39 -11.32 5.35
CA ARG A 163 -1.30 -12.20 4.63
C ARG A 163 -2.24 -11.49 3.66
N ALA A 164 -2.09 -10.20 3.46
CA ALA A 164 -2.97 -9.43 2.60
C ALA A 164 -2.25 -8.26 1.95
N ALA A 165 -2.63 -7.96 0.71
CA ALA A 165 -2.33 -6.70 0.07
C ALA A 165 -3.61 -6.02 -0.38
N ALA A 166 -3.61 -4.69 -0.39
CA ALA A 166 -4.74 -3.92 -0.87
C ALA A 166 -4.32 -2.63 -1.59
N MET A 167 -5.12 -2.22 -2.57
CA MET A 167 -4.95 -0.94 -3.26
C MET A 167 -6.31 -0.36 -3.65
N LEU A 168 -6.36 0.96 -3.80
CA LEU A 168 -7.55 1.65 -4.29
C LEU A 168 -7.57 1.66 -5.82
N LEU A 169 -8.64 1.11 -6.41
CA LEU A 169 -8.97 1.28 -7.82
C LEU A 169 -9.88 2.49 -7.95
N GLY A 170 -9.46 3.51 -8.68
CA GLY A 170 -10.30 4.67 -9.02
C GLY A 170 -11.39 4.29 -10.04
N ALA A 171 -12.31 5.19 -10.34
CA ALA A 171 -13.29 4.95 -11.42
C ALA A 171 -12.57 4.70 -12.76
N GLY A 172 -13.05 3.70 -13.53
CA GLY A 172 -12.50 3.33 -14.84
C GLY A 172 -12.29 1.83 -15.01
N ALA A 173 -11.49 1.49 -16.03
CA ALA A 173 -11.13 0.12 -16.37
C ALA A 173 -9.73 -0.23 -15.82
N HIS A 174 -9.60 -1.40 -15.24
CA HIS A 174 -8.39 -1.92 -14.63
C HIS A 174 -8.13 -3.36 -15.07
N GLU A 175 -6.87 -3.69 -15.23
CA GLU A 175 -6.37 -5.05 -15.41
C GLU A 175 -5.33 -5.34 -14.33
N ILE A 176 -5.55 -6.40 -13.56
CA ILE A 176 -4.68 -6.85 -12.48
C ILE A 176 -4.04 -8.16 -12.92
N ARG A 177 -2.72 -8.15 -13.08
CA ARG A 177 -1.94 -9.36 -13.30
C ARG A 177 -1.75 -10.07 -11.96
N VAL A 178 -2.23 -11.29 -11.87
CA VAL A 178 -2.14 -12.14 -10.69
C VAL A 178 -0.81 -12.88 -10.67
N ARG A 179 -0.17 -12.88 -9.52
CA ARG A 179 1.05 -13.64 -9.23
C ARG A 179 0.71 -14.88 -8.39
N ARG A 180 0.40 -15.99 -9.05
CA ARG A 180 -0.02 -17.26 -8.41
C ARG A 180 1.01 -17.86 -7.45
N ASP A 181 2.26 -17.46 -7.56
CA ASP A 181 3.34 -17.87 -6.68
C ASP A 181 3.32 -17.15 -5.31
N VAL A 182 2.54 -16.06 -5.21
CA VAL A 182 2.44 -15.25 -3.98
C VAL A 182 1.04 -14.72 -3.69
N GLU A 183 0.12 -14.75 -4.65
CA GLU A 183 -1.23 -14.19 -4.51
C GLU A 183 -2.31 -15.28 -4.54
N GLY A 184 -3.27 -15.13 -3.67
CA GLY A 184 -4.49 -15.90 -3.68
C GLY A 184 -4.54 -17.08 -2.70
N PRO A 185 -5.61 -17.88 -2.77
CA PRO A 185 -6.66 -17.78 -3.80
C PRO A 185 -7.70 -16.68 -3.56
N HIS A 186 -7.79 -16.11 -2.34
CA HIS A 186 -8.88 -15.22 -1.95
C HIS A 186 -8.62 -13.77 -2.38
N CYS A 187 -9.69 -13.12 -2.84
CA CYS A 187 -9.67 -11.69 -3.18
C CYS A 187 -11.02 -11.05 -2.91
N GLY A 188 -11.08 -9.73 -3.03
CA GLY A 188 -12.31 -8.98 -2.81
C GLY A 188 -12.33 -7.58 -3.39
N LEU A 189 -13.56 -7.06 -3.54
CA LEU A 189 -13.86 -5.68 -3.90
C LEU A 189 -14.73 -5.06 -2.80
N ILE A 190 -14.16 -4.13 -2.05
CA ILE A 190 -14.76 -3.58 -0.84
C ILE A 190 -15.09 -2.10 -1.03
N PRO A 191 -16.36 -1.70 -0.94
CA PRO A 191 -16.80 -0.32 -1.16
C PRO A 191 -16.66 0.54 0.12
N VAL A 192 -15.42 0.66 0.68
CA VAL A 192 -15.17 1.29 1.99
C VAL A 192 -15.50 2.78 1.98
N GLY A 193 -15.11 3.51 0.94
CA GLY A 193 -15.28 4.96 0.86
C GLY A 193 -16.69 5.42 0.43
N GLY A 194 -17.61 4.48 0.25
CA GLY A 194 -18.99 4.75 -0.18
C GLY A 194 -19.50 3.73 -1.19
N ALA A 195 -20.77 3.83 -1.54
CA ALA A 195 -21.39 2.92 -2.49
C ALA A 195 -20.78 3.06 -3.89
N VAL A 196 -20.45 1.93 -4.50
CA VAL A 196 -20.04 1.82 -5.90
C VAL A 196 -21.26 1.45 -6.73
N ARG A 197 -21.66 2.34 -7.63
CA ARG A 197 -22.93 2.20 -8.36
C ARG A 197 -22.93 1.04 -9.34
N ARG A 198 -21.77 0.73 -9.94
CA ARG A 198 -21.65 -0.33 -10.94
C ARG A 198 -20.23 -0.88 -10.97
N VAL A 199 -20.13 -2.21 -10.83
CA VAL A 199 -18.88 -2.97 -11.00
C VAL A 199 -19.11 -4.15 -11.93
N THR A 200 -18.21 -4.34 -12.88
CA THR A 200 -18.15 -5.53 -13.76
C THR A 200 -16.76 -6.14 -13.63
N THR A 201 -16.68 -7.46 -13.50
CA THR A 201 -15.41 -8.19 -13.37
C THR A 201 -15.34 -9.37 -14.32
N GLN A 202 -14.11 -9.77 -14.67
CA GLN A 202 -13.78 -11.03 -15.33
C GLN A 202 -12.53 -11.62 -14.67
N GLY A 203 -12.37 -12.93 -14.72
CA GLY A 203 -11.23 -13.62 -14.12
C GLY A 203 -11.41 -14.01 -12.66
N LEU A 204 -12.62 -13.85 -12.10
CA LEU A 204 -12.98 -14.29 -10.76
C LEU A 204 -13.96 -15.45 -10.79
N ALA A 205 -13.98 -16.27 -9.72
CA ALA A 205 -14.94 -17.37 -9.59
C ALA A 205 -16.39 -16.86 -9.56
N TRP A 206 -16.62 -15.73 -8.90
CA TRP A 206 -17.93 -15.05 -8.86
C TRP A 206 -17.81 -13.66 -9.49
N ASN A 207 -17.87 -13.62 -10.82
CA ASN A 207 -17.81 -12.37 -11.55
C ASN A 207 -19.04 -11.51 -11.30
N LEU A 208 -18.81 -10.21 -11.19
CA LEU A 208 -19.85 -9.17 -11.12
C LEU A 208 -20.22 -8.73 -12.56
N CYS A 209 -21.50 -8.44 -12.79
CA CYS A 209 -22.02 -7.98 -14.08
C CYS A 209 -22.88 -6.72 -13.88
N GLY A 210 -22.23 -5.57 -13.71
CA GLY A 210 -22.88 -4.29 -13.49
C GLY A 210 -23.54 -4.12 -12.13
N GLN A 211 -23.13 -4.93 -11.10
CA GLN A 211 -23.72 -4.85 -9.76
C GLN A 211 -23.28 -3.57 -9.02
N ARG A 212 -24.16 -3.13 -8.14
CA ARG A 212 -23.90 -2.14 -7.11
C ARG A 212 -23.25 -2.83 -5.90
N LEU A 213 -22.21 -2.19 -5.33
CA LEU A 213 -21.62 -2.61 -4.06
C LEU A 213 -21.83 -1.53 -3.00
N ALA A 214 -22.22 -1.93 -1.80
CA ALA A 214 -22.33 -1.04 -0.64
C ALA A 214 -22.30 -1.84 0.67
N PHE A 215 -21.80 -1.24 1.74
CA PHE A 215 -21.99 -1.80 3.08
C PHE A 215 -23.49 -1.84 3.43
N GLY A 216 -23.93 -2.95 4.04
CA GLY A 216 -25.36 -3.24 4.28
C GLY A 216 -26.10 -3.81 3.07
N GLU A 217 -25.45 -3.91 1.91
CA GLU A 217 -25.93 -4.55 0.68
C GLU A 217 -24.92 -5.61 0.22
N LEU A 218 -24.58 -5.66 -1.07
CA LEU A 218 -23.58 -6.57 -1.60
C LEU A 218 -22.16 -6.02 -1.34
N VAL A 219 -21.30 -6.85 -0.74
CA VAL A 219 -19.85 -6.68 -0.68
C VAL A 219 -19.21 -7.93 -1.29
N SER A 220 -18.35 -7.75 -2.28
CA SER A 220 -17.66 -8.88 -2.92
C SER A 220 -16.44 -9.26 -2.08
N SER A 221 -16.68 -9.95 -0.96
CA SER A 221 -15.63 -10.54 -0.12
C SER A 221 -15.54 -12.04 -0.38
N SER A 222 -14.40 -12.65 -0.02
CA SER A 222 -14.17 -14.10 -0.19
C SER A 222 -14.35 -14.59 -1.63
N ASN A 223 -14.12 -13.77 -2.61
CA ASN A 223 -14.05 -14.17 -4.01
C ASN A 223 -12.75 -14.93 -4.25
N LEU A 224 -12.67 -15.66 -5.37
CA LEU A 224 -11.50 -16.43 -5.72
C LEU A 224 -10.95 -15.97 -7.06
N LEU A 225 -9.63 -15.90 -7.13
CA LEU A 225 -8.91 -15.69 -8.38
C LEU A 225 -9.06 -16.93 -9.27
N GLN A 226 -9.61 -16.76 -10.48
CA GLN A 226 -9.81 -17.83 -11.45
C GLN A 226 -8.74 -17.79 -12.55
N ASP A 227 -8.47 -16.60 -13.09
CA ASP A 227 -7.52 -16.37 -14.18
C ASP A 227 -6.28 -15.61 -13.69
N ASP A 228 -5.20 -15.63 -14.46
CA ASP A 228 -3.96 -14.88 -14.18
C ASP A 228 -4.08 -13.39 -14.53
N LEU A 229 -5.19 -13.01 -15.15
CA LEU A 229 -5.55 -11.62 -15.44
C LEU A 229 -6.98 -11.36 -14.98
N VAL A 230 -7.14 -10.44 -14.04
CA VAL A 230 -8.46 -10.00 -13.56
C VAL A 230 -8.77 -8.64 -14.15
N SER A 231 -9.89 -8.54 -14.90
CA SER A 231 -10.39 -7.26 -15.43
C SER A 231 -11.50 -6.73 -14.52
N ILE A 232 -11.44 -5.42 -14.21
CA ILE A 232 -12.40 -4.74 -13.35
C ILE A 232 -12.78 -3.42 -14.01
N GLU A 233 -14.07 -3.20 -14.28
CA GLU A 233 -14.62 -1.92 -14.65
C GLU A 233 -15.47 -1.39 -13.50
N THR A 234 -15.15 -0.23 -12.96
CA THR A 234 -15.85 0.37 -11.82
C THR A 234 -16.25 1.81 -12.10
N SER A 235 -17.48 2.18 -11.68
CA SER A 235 -17.98 3.56 -11.82
C SER A 235 -17.49 4.51 -10.74
N ASP A 236 -17.03 3.98 -9.60
CA ASP A 236 -16.62 4.74 -8.42
C ASP A 236 -15.41 4.05 -7.78
N PRO A 237 -14.63 4.73 -6.92
CA PRO A 237 -13.50 4.10 -6.26
C PRO A 237 -13.89 2.87 -5.44
N VAL A 238 -13.12 1.78 -5.56
CA VAL A 238 -13.33 0.53 -4.84
C VAL A 238 -11.99 -0.02 -4.37
N LEU A 239 -11.95 -0.56 -3.15
CA LEU A 239 -10.75 -1.21 -2.63
C LEU A 239 -10.66 -2.62 -3.20
N TRP A 240 -9.56 -2.92 -3.90
CA TRP A 240 -9.15 -4.27 -4.23
C TRP A 240 -8.31 -4.83 -3.10
N THR A 241 -8.61 -6.05 -2.68
CA THR A 241 -7.79 -6.80 -1.72
C THR A 241 -7.52 -8.20 -2.22
N VAL A 242 -6.35 -8.72 -1.91
CA VAL A 242 -5.91 -10.06 -2.29
C VAL A 242 -5.14 -10.70 -1.13
N GLU A 243 -5.35 -11.99 -0.90
CA GLU A 243 -4.55 -12.79 0.02
C GLU A 243 -3.12 -12.93 -0.53
N VAL A 244 -2.12 -12.89 0.36
CA VAL A 244 -0.70 -12.96 0.00
C VAL A 244 0.00 -13.95 0.90
N GLU A 245 0.87 -14.77 0.32
CA GLU A 245 1.80 -15.66 1.03
C GLU A 245 3.22 -15.35 0.55
N LEU A 246 3.92 -14.49 1.31
CA LEU A 246 5.28 -14.09 0.99
C LEU A 246 6.34 -14.91 1.75
N GLY A 247 5.93 -16.03 2.34
CA GLY A 247 6.63 -17.17 2.90
C GLY A 247 8.01 -16.94 3.49
#